data_146c54f35f0a738dd583e15110048706
#
_entry.id   146c54f35f0a738dd583e15110048706
#
_cell.length_a   1.000
_cell.length_b   1.000
_cell.length_c   1.000
_cell.angle_alpha   90.00
_cell.angle_beta   90.00
_cell.angle_gamma   90.00
#
_symmetry.space_group_name_H-M   'P 1'
#
loop_
_entity.id
_entity.type
_entity.pdbx_description
1 polymer ?
#
loop_
_entity_poly.entity_id
_entity_poly.type
_entity_poly.pdbx_seq_one_letter_code
_entity_poly.pdbx_strand_id
1 'polypeptide(L)'
;GEEDLNALYRLYGTTLLGLLIAPTFVFAFQIGDGDITYADDGGVQPVVVADKLLGVESHSLCSREAWKKAVSAVHFQPWEQHLPCAFLLSTDGLSNSYADDEAFGQTCAQYFEALKTYGPDAVEENLPEWLSETSRLGCGDDTTLLMAYLAPDGWEPQAQKAEEKEEE
;
A
#
# COMPACT_ATOMS: atom_id res chain seq x y z
N GLY A 1 -13.57 -24.68 -26.31
CA GLY A 1 -14.86 -24.34 -25.71
C GLY A 1 -14.69 -23.39 -24.51
N GLU A 2 -15.74 -23.11 -23.75
CA GLU A 2 -15.68 -22.23 -22.56
C GLU A 2 -14.72 -22.74 -21.47
N GLU A 3 -14.56 -24.05 -21.34
CA GLU A 3 -13.61 -24.67 -20.41
C GLU A 3 -12.15 -24.35 -20.77
N ASP A 4 -11.84 -24.32 -22.07
CA ASP A 4 -10.50 -23.98 -22.55
C ASP A 4 -10.15 -22.50 -22.28
N LEU A 5 -11.15 -21.60 -22.40
CA LEU A 5 -10.98 -20.19 -22.09
C LEU A 5 -10.77 -19.96 -20.58
N ASN A 6 -11.50 -20.66 -19.72
CA ASN A 6 -11.32 -20.56 -18.28
C ASN A 6 -9.94 -21.10 -17.83
N ALA A 7 -9.45 -22.17 -18.47
CA ALA A 7 -8.11 -22.67 -18.22
C ALA A 7 -7.03 -21.67 -18.66
N LEU A 8 -7.26 -21.00 -19.81
CA LEU A 8 -6.37 -19.95 -20.31
C LEU A 8 -6.35 -18.73 -19.38
N TYR A 9 -7.52 -18.25 -18.91
CA TYR A 9 -7.59 -17.10 -18.01
C TYR A 9 -6.87 -17.37 -16.68
N ARG A 10 -6.90 -18.59 -16.17
CA ARG A 10 -6.18 -18.96 -14.94
C ARG A 10 -4.66 -18.79 -15.05
N LEU A 11 -4.08 -18.91 -16.25
CA LEU A 11 -2.66 -18.69 -16.49
C LEU A 11 -2.26 -17.21 -16.37
N TYR A 12 -3.21 -16.30 -16.48
CA TYR A 12 -3.01 -14.86 -16.45
C TYR A 12 -3.76 -14.22 -15.28
N GLY A 13 -3.97 -14.99 -14.22
CA GLY A 13 -4.60 -14.49 -13.01
C GLY A 13 -3.80 -13.36 -12.39
N THR A 14 -4.50 -12.33 -11.91
CA THR A 14 -3.91 -11.20 -11.17
C THR A 14 -4.85 -10.72 -10.10
N THR A 15 -4.32 -10.16 -9.05
CA THR A 15 -5.04 -9.37 -8.05
C THR A 15 -5.19 -7.93 -8.53
N LEU A 16 -6.04 -7.15 -7.89
CA LEU A 16 -6.25 -5.75 -8.22
C LEU A 16 -6.46 -4.94 -6.95
N LEU A 17 -5.65 -3.91 -6.78
CA LEU A 17 -5.82 -2.87 -5.76
C LEU A 17 -6.10 -1.54 -6.45
N GLY A 18 -7.05 -0.79 -5.96
CA GLY A 18 -7.40 0.51 -6.51
C GLY A 18 -7.72 1.53 -5.42
N LEU A 19 -7.23 2.75 -5.62
CA LEU A 19 -7.42 3.88 -4.72
C LEU A 19 -7.76 5.13 -5.51
N LEU A 20 -8.84 5.80 -5.12
CA LEU A 20 -9.22 7.13 -5.59
C LEU A 20 -9.21 8.08 -4.41
N ILE A 21 -8.39 9.11 -4.48
CA ILE A 21 -8.28 10.15 -3.45
C ILE A 21 -8.94 11.42 -4.01
N ALA A 22 -9.92 11.94 -3.29
CA ALA A 22 -10.59 13.20 -3.58
C ALA A 22 -10.52 14.11 -2.34
N PRO A 23 -10.73 15.43 -2.45
CA PRO A 23 -10.58 16.36 -1.32
C PRO A 23 -11.41 16.01 -0.09
N THR A 24 -12.54 15.34 -0.26
CA THR A 24 -13.51 15.06 0.82
C THR A 24 -13.77 13.58 1.06
N PHE A 25 -13.18 12.69 0.27
CA PHE A 25 -13.32 11.25 0.45
C PHE A 25 -12.17 10.47 -0.19
N VAL A 26 -11.99 9.27 0.29
CA VAL A 26 -11.19 8.23 -0.36
C VAL A 26 -12.09 7.05 -0.67
N PHE A 27 -12.00 6.55 -1.89
CA PHE A 27 -12.60 5.27 -2.29
C PHE A 27 -11.49 4.28 -2.58
N ALA A 28 -11.54 3.14 -1.92
CA ALA A 28 -10.62 2.04 -2.13
C ALA A 28 -11.38 0.76 -2.48
N PHE A 29 -10.78 -0.07 -3.32
CA PHE A 29 -11.29 -1.39 -3.65
C PHE A 29 -10.17 -2.37 -3.91
N GLN A 30 -10.42 -3.66 -3.65
CA GLN A 30 -9.48 -4.73 -3.96
C GLN A 30 -10.17 -6.02 -4.38
N ILE A 31 -9.48 -6.77 -5.21
CA ILE A 31 -9.73 -8.18 -5.54
C ILE A 31 -8.41 -8.90 -5.32
N GLY A 32 -8.39 -9.81 -4.35
CA GLY A 32 -7.16 -10.49 -3.91
C GLY A 32 -6.81 -10.15 -2.47
N ASP A 33 -5.58 -10.43 -2.11
CA ASP A 33 -5.05 -10.49 -0.76
C ASP A 33 -3.95 -9.45 -0.45
N GLY A 34 -3.71 -8.51 -1.35
CA GLY A 34 -2.84 -7.39 -1.06
C GLY A 34 -3.42 -6.45 0.01
N ASP A 35 -2.67 -5.42 0.36
CA ASP A 35 -3.02 -4.50 1.42
C ASP A 35 -3.17 -3.05 0.91
N ILE A 36 -4.18 -2.33 1.41
CA ILE A 36 -4.33 -0.88 1.24
C ILE A 36 -4.33 -0.27 2.63
N THR A 37 -3.27 0.47 2.94
CA THR A 37 -3.00 1.01 4.27
C THR A 37 -2.93 2.53 4.23
N TYR A 38 -3.42 3.18 5.26
CA TYR A 38 -3.32 4.62 5.51
C TYR A 38 -2.38 4.86 6.69
N ALA A 39 -1.54 5.88 6.60
CA ALA A 39 -0.62 6.30 7.65
C ALA A 39 -0.64 7.82 7.83
N ASP A 40 -0.71 8.29 9.06
CA ASP A 40 -0.54 9.67 9.49
C ASP A 40 0.17 9.73 10.85
N ASP A 41 0.29 10.92 11.44
CA ASP A 41 0.89 11.10 12.79
C ASP A 41 0.10 10.39 13.90
N GLY A 42 -1.14 10.00 13.66
CA GLY A 42 -1.97 9.21 14.57
C GLY A 42 -1.71 7.70 14.51
N GLY A 43 -0.98 7.24 13.49
CA GLY A 43 -0.61 5.84 13.30
C GLY A 43 -1.00 5.26 11.94
N VAL A 44 -1.04 3.94 11.89
CA VAL A 44 -1.30 3.16 10.68
C VAL A 44 -2.59 2.38 10.83
N GLN A 45 -3.42 2.37 9.78
CA GLN A 45 -4.65 1.60 9.76
C GLN A 45 -4.98 1.08 8.35
N PRO A 46 -5.65 -0.07 8.23
CA PRO A 46 -6.11 -0.56 6.93
C PRO A 46 -7.23 0.36 6.39
N VAL A 47 -7.18 0.66 5.10
CA VAL A 47 -8.25 1.40 4.38
C VAL A 47 -9.39 0.46 4.01
N VAL A 48 -9.05 -0.77 3.61
CA VAL A 48 -9.99 -1.85 3.32
C VAL A 48 -9.61 -3.04 4.18
N VAL A 49 -10.61 -3.63 4.84
CA VAL A 49 -10.41 -4.89 5.55
C VAL A 49 -10.91 -6.01 4.66
N ALA A 50 -9.97 -6.75 4.05
CA ALA A 50 -10.30 -7.94 3.30
C ALA A 50 -10.37 -9.15 4.24
N ASP A 51 -11.29 -10.07 3.98
CA ASP A 51 -11.26 -11.37 4.60
C ASP A 51 -10.03 -12.15 4.08
N LYS A 52 -8.91 -12.07 4.81
CA LYS A 52 -7.74 -12.91 4.53
C LYS A 52 -8.12 -14.35 4.84
N LEU A 53 -8.55 -15.08 3.81
CA LEU A 53 -8.87 -16.49 3.92
C LEU A 53 -7.56 -17.28 4.10
N LEU A 54 -7.23 -17.64 5.33
CA LEU A 54 -6.05 -18.43 5.67
C LEU A 54 -6.00 -19.71 4.83
N GLY A 55 -5.06 -19.78 3.87
CA GLY A 55 -4.74 -20.99 3.11
C GLY A 55 -5.70 -21.35 1.97
N VAL A 56 -6.56 -20.43 1.54
CA VAL A 56 -7.44 -20.59 0.37
C VAL A 56 -6.89 -19.76 -0.79
N GLU A 57 -7.09 -20.26 -2.03
CA GLU A 57 -6.70 -19.54 -3.26
C GLU A 57 -7.13 -18.08 -3.21
N SER A 58 -6.17 -17.18 -3.42
CA SER A 58 -6.39 -15.76 -3.55
C SER A 58 -7.44 -15.46 -4.63
N HIS A 59 -8.34 -14.53 -4.37
CA HIS A 59 -9.30 -14.11 -5.39
C HIS A 59 -8.57 -13.39 -6.51
N SER A 60 -8.81 -13.81 -7.75
CA SER A 60 -8.14 -13.28 -8.93
C SER A 60 -9.15 -12.79 -9.96
N LEU A 61 -8.74 -11.77 -10.73
CA LEU A 61 -9.50 -11.25 -11.87
C LEU A 61 -9.80 -12.31 -12.95
N CYS A 62 -9.06 -13.44 -12.98
CA CYS A 62 -9.34 -14.55 -13.89
C CYS A 62 -10.62 -15.34 -13.52
N SER A 63 -11.17 -15.14 -12.34
CA SER A 63 -12.39 -15.81 -11.89
C SER A 63 -13.62 -15.23 -12.59
N ARG A 64 -14.53 -16.09 -13.05
CA ARG A 64 -15.71 -15.71 -13.85
C ARG A 64 -16.60 -14.63 -13.20
N GLU A 65 -16.61 -14.54 -11.88
CA GLU A 65 -17.40 -13.56 -11.12
C GLU A 65 -16.51 -12.81 -10.12
N ALA A 66 -15.29 -12.48 -10.55
CA ALA A 66 -14.28 -11.82 -9.71
C ALA A 66 -14.82 -10.56 -9.01
N TRP A 67 -15.66 -9.79 -9.71
CA TRP A 67 -16.28 -8.58 -9.18
C TRP A 67 -17.15 -8.81 -7.93
N LYS A 68 -17.74 -10.01 -7.78
CA LYS A 68 -18.49 -10.38 -6.57
C LYS A 68 -17.61 -10.62 -5.34
N LYS A 69 -16.31 -10.74 -5.58
CA LYS A 69 -15.28 -10.93 -4.55
C LYS A 69 -14.55 -9.63 -4.23
N ALA A 70 -14.88 -8.55 -4.95
CA ALA A 70 -14.33 -7.24 -4.65
C ALA A 70 -14.79 -6.76 -3.28
N VAL A 71 -13.83 -6.30 -2.48
CA VAL A 71 -14.08 -5.59 -1.23
C VAL A 71 -13.81 -4.11 -1.49
N SER A 72 -14.65 -3.22 -0.95
CA SER A 72 -14.47 -1.79 -1.12
C SER A 72 -14.84 -1.02 0.13
N ALA A 73 -14.24 0.15 0.29
CA ALA A 73 -14.55 1.08 1.36
C ALA A 73 -14.58 2.52 0.84
N VAL A 74 -15.42 3.35 1.45
CA VAL A 74 -15.44 4.80 1.23
C VAL A 74 -15.27 5.47 2.59
N HIS A 75 -14.26 6.32 2.69
CA HIS A 75 -14.01 7.12 3.89
C HIS A 75 -14.24 8.59 3.56
N PHE A 76 -15.24 9.20 4.20
CA PHE A 76 -15.57 10.61 4.02
C PHE A 76 -14.90 11.42 5.12
N GLN A 77 -13.95 12.26 4.74
CA GLN A 77 -13.31 13.24 5.63
C GLN A 77 -12.55 14.30 4.84
N PRO A 78 -12.40 15.51 5.39
CA PRO A 78 -11.55 16.54 4.79
C PRO A 78 -10.08 16.18 5.01
N TRP A 79 -9.44 15.60 4.03
CA TRP A 79 -8.04 15.11 4.11
C TRP A 79 -7.03 16.21 4.42
N GLU A 80 -7.30 17.46 4.03
CA GLU A 80 -6.46 18.63 4.35
C GLU A 80 -6.18 18.78 5.86
N GLN A 81 -7.07 18.28 6.72
CA GLN A 81 -6.89 18.32 8.19
C GLN A 81 -6.01 17.17 8.72
N HIS A 82 -5.64 16.23 7.87
CA HIS A 82 -4.86 15.04 8.21
C HIS A 82 -3.51 15.01 7.50
N LEU A 83 -3.05 16.15 6.98
CA LEU A 83 -1.76 16.25 6.30
C LEU A 83 -0.61 16.52 7.31
N PRO A 84 0.56 15.93 7.10
CA PRO A 84 0.87 14.98 6.04
C PRO A 84 0.30 13.58 6.29
N CYS A 85 -0.02 12.87 5.21
CA CYS A 85 -0.44 11.48 5.31
C CYS A 85 0.02 10.68 4.08
N ALA A 86 -0.02 9.36 4.16
CA ALA A 86 0.31 8.47 3.07
C ALA A 86 -0.70 7.34 2.92
N PHE A 87 -0.91 6.89 1.69
CA PHE A 87 -1.58 5.65 1.35
C PHE A 87 -0.57 4.70 0.75
N LEU A 88 -0.56 3.47 1.22
CA LEU A 88 0.34 2.42 0.77
C LEU A 88 -0.50 1.27 0.20
N LEU A 89 -0.23 0.89 -1.04
CA LEU A 89 -0.85 -0.24 -1.71
C LEU A 89 0.25 -1.27 -1.98
N SER A 90 0.13 -2.46 -1.41
CA SER A 90 1.14 -3.51 -1.59
C SER A 90 0.54 -4.84 -2.00
N THR A 91 1.34 -5.63 -2.72
CA THR A 91 1.08 -7.06 -2.87
C THR A 91 1.29 -7.76 -1.54
N ASP A 92 0.69 -8.93 -1.38
CA ASP A 92 0.76 -9.75 -0.16
C ASP A 92 2.19 -10.20 0.19
N GLY A 93 3.11 -10.27 -0.78
CA GLY A 93 4.52 -10.54 -0.55
C GLY A 93 5.17 -9.57 0.44
N LEU A 94 4.65 -8.32 0.56
CA LEU A 94 5.12 -7.39 1.57
C LEU A 94 4.62 -7.81 2.96
N SER A 95 3.32 -7.90 3.18
CA SER A 95 2.75 -8.23 4.50
C SER A 95 3.15 -9.63 4.96
N ASN A 96 3.19 -10.62 4.06
CA ASN A 96 3.62 -11.99 4.36
C ASN A 96 5.11 -12.11 4.74
N SER A 97 5.91 -11.08 4.51
CA SER A 97 7.32 -11.04 4.93
C SER A 97 7.50 -10.70 6.42
N TYR A 98 6.42 -10.36 7.13
CA TYR A 98 6.44 -10.02 8.56
C TYR A 98 5.76 -11.10 9.39
N ALA A 99 6.10 -11.16 10.67
CA ALA A 99 5.60 -12.18 11.58
C ALA A 99 4.09 -12.03 11.88
N ASP A 100 3.60 -10.80 11.85
CA ASP A 100 2.21 -10.43 12.15
C ASP A 100 1.85 -9.05 11.59
N ASP A 101 0.56 -8.70 11.67
CA ASP A 101 0.04 -7.42 11.19
C ASP A 101 0.62 -6.22 11.97
N GLU A 102 1.05 -6.40 13.23
CA GLU A 102 1.69 -5.34 14.01
C GLU A 102 3.06 -4.98 13.44
N ALA A 103 3.89 -5.99 13.14
CA ALA A 103 5.21 -5.79 12.53
C ALA A 103 5.09 -5.18 11.12
N PHE A 104 4.12 -5.61 10.33
CA PHE A 104 3.81 -4.99 9.04
C PHE A 104 3.38 -3.53 9.21
N GLY A 105 2.48 -3.23 10.16
CA GLY A 105 2.06 -1.86 10.46
C GLY A 105 3.22 -0.95 10.90
N GLN A 106 4.15 -1.47 11.69
CA GLN A 106 5.36 -0.73 12.07
C GLN A 106 6.23 -0.39 10.86
N THR A 107 6.33 -1.28 9.89
CA THR A 107 7.06 -0.99 8.64
C THR A 107 6.35 0.07 7.81
N CYS A 108 5.02 0.01 7.69
CA CYS A 108 4.26 1.07 7.02
C CYS A 108 4.46 2.44 7.69
N ALA A 109 4.51 2.48 9.02
CA ALA A 109 4.84 3.70 9.76
C ALA A 109 6.27 4.19 9.46
N GLN A 110 7.25 3.29 9.35
CA GLN A 110 8.63 3.65 8.98
C GLN A 110 8.71 4.24 7.56
N TYR A 111 7.97 3.70 6.59
CA TYR A 111 7.88 4.29 5.26
C TYR A 111 7.27 5.70 5.29
N PHE A 112 6.23 5.91 6.07
CA PHE A 112 5.64 7.23 6.26
C PHE A 112 6.62 8.21 6.91
N GLU A 113 7.34 7.81 7.95
CA GLU A 113 8.38 8.62 8.59
C GLU A 113 9.54 8.93 7.62
N ALA A 114 9.93 7.98 6.77
CA ALA A 114 10.95 8.22 5.75
C ALA A 114 10.48 9.27 4.72
N LEU A 115 9.22 9.22 4.28
CA LEU A 115 8.62 10.23 3.41
C LEU A 115 8.63 11.62 4.05
N LYS A 116 8.32 11.74 5.34
CA LYS A 116 8.37 13.01 6.09
C LYS A 116 9.78 13.54 6.25
N THR A 117 10.73 12.65 6.46
CA THR A 117 12.11 13.02 6.79
C THR A 117 12.91 13.37 5.55
N TYR A 118 12.86 12.52 4.54
CA TYR A 118 13.75 12.59 3.38
C TYR A 118 13.04 13.04 2.10
N GLY A 119 11.71 12.96 2.06
CA GLY A 119 10.90 13.29 0.89
C GLY A 119 10.65 12.11 -0.05
N PRO A 120 9.67 12.25 -0.96
CA PRO A 120 9.29 11.18 -1.88
C PRO A 120 10.41 10.72 -2.80
N ASP A 121 11.22 11.63 -3.34
CA ASP A 121 12.28 11.31 -4.29
C ASP A 121 13.35 10.40 -3.67
N ALA A 122 13.79 10.72 -2.45
CA ALA A 122 14.76 9.91 -1.72
C ALA A 122 14.20 8.53 -1.33
N VAL A 123 12.92 8.46 -1.01
CA VAL A 123 12.25 7.18 -0.72
C VAL A 123 12.13 6.35 -1.99
N GLU A 124 11.74 6.93 -3.12
CA GLU A 124 11.63 6.24 -4.41
C GLU A 124 12.97 5.63 -4.84
N GLU A 125 14.07 6.37 -4.67
CA GLU A 125 15.42 5.91 -5.00
C GLU A 125 15.85 4.66 -4.20
N ASN A 126 15.50 4.60 -2.91
CA ASN A 126 15.90 3.53 -2.01
C ASN A 126 14.90 2.36 -1.94
N LEU A 127 13.66 2.59 -2.35
CA LEU A 127 12.58 1.61 -2.22
C LEU A 127 12.88 0.24 -2.86
N PRO A 128 13.49 0.14 -4.06
CA PRO A 128 13.81 -1.16 -4.66
C PRO A 128 14.74 -2.02 -3.81
N GLU A 129 15.74 -1.40 -3.16
CA GLU A 129 16.65 -2.11 -2.27
C GLU A 129 15.94 -2.60 -1.01
N TRP A 130 15.12 -1.74 -0.37
CA TRP A 130 14.35 -2.10 0.82
C TRP A 130 13.38 -3.25 0.55
N LEU A 131 12.64 -3.21 -0.57
CA LEU A 131 11.71 -4.28 -0.93
C LEU A 131 12.44 -5.58 -1.26
N SER A 132 13.56 -5.51 -1.97
CA SER A 132 14.39 -6.69 -2.27
C SER A 132 14.93 -7.35 -0.99
N GLU A 133 15.39 -6.56 -0.02
CA GLU A 133 15.85 -7.07 1.26
C GLU A 133 14.70 -7.68 2.06
N THR A 134 13.55 -7.02 2.12
CA THR A 134 12.35 -7.51 2.80
C THR A 134 11.90 -8.86 2.24
N SER A 135 11.77 -8.99 0.92
CA SER A 135 11.44 -10.25 0.27
C SER A 135 12.47 -11.34 0.60
N ARG A 136 13.77 -11.03 0.46
CA ARG A 136 14.87 -11.99 0.69
C ARG A 136 14.94 -12.50 2.14
N LEU A 137 14.64 -11.66 3.11
CA LEU A 137 14.67 -11.99 4.54
C LEU A 137 13.34 -12.56 5.04
N GLY A 138 12.25 -12.27 4.33
CA GLY A 138 10.89 -12.66 4.67
C GLY A 138 10.41 -13.90 3.91
N CYS A 139 9.25 -13.80 3.25
CA CYS A 139 8.60 -14.92 2.59
C CYS A 139 9.25 -15.33 1.25
N GLY A 140 10.10 -14.50 0.66
CA GLY A 140 10.76 -14.77 -0.62
C GLY A 140 9.85 -14.58 -1.84
N ASP A 141 8.69 -13.97 -1.66
CA ASP A 141 7.74 -13.70 -2.74
C ASP A 141 8.01 -12.34 -3.40
N ASP A 142 7.44 -12.14 -4.60
CA ASP A 142 7.52 -10.87 -5.31
C ASP A 142 6.77 -9.77 -4.56
N THR A 143 7.44 -8.65 -4.34
CA THR A 143 6.90 -7.53 -3.56
C THR A 143 6.78 -6.29 -4.43
N THR A 144 5.58 -5.72 -4.46
CA THR A 144 5.31 -4.43 -5.10
C THR A 144 4.68 -3.48 -4.08
N LEU A 145 5.14 -2.24 -4.05
CA LEU A 145 4.59 -1.18 -3.21
C LEU A 145 4.40 0.10 -4.02
N LEU A 146 3.20 0.67 -3.94
CA LEU A 146 2.88 2.01 -4.42
C LEU A 146 2.55 2.88 -3.22
N MET A 147 3.15 4.07 -3.15
CA MET A 147 2.85 5.05 -2.11
C MET A 147 2.31 6.34 -2.71
N ALA A 148 1.21 6.85 -2.16
CA ALA A 148 0.68 8.17 -2.45
C ALA A 148 0.87 9.03 -1.20
N TYR A 149 1.80 9.99 -1.27
CA TYR A 149 2.09 10.90 -0.17
C TYR A 149 1.38 12.24 -0.41
N LEU A 150 0.62 12.67 0.59
CA LEU A 150 -0.09 13.93 0.58
C LEU A 150 0.50 14.83 1.67
N ALA A 151 0.93 16.02 1.27
CA ALA A 151 1.51 17.01 2.16
C ALA A 151 0.82 18.37 1.99
N PRO A 152 0.84 19.24 3.01
CA PRO A 152 0.31 20.60 2.87
C PRO A 152 1.14 21.43 1.87
N ASP A 153 0.52 22.48 1.33
CA ASP A 153 1.21 23.41 0.44
C ASP A 153 2.48 24.01 1.11
N GLY A 154 3.57 24.02 0.37
CA GLY A 154 4.86 24.51 0.87
C GLY A 154 5.55 23.57 1.87
N TRP A 155 5.12 22.31 1.91
CA TRP A 155 5.80 21.29 2.71
C TRP A 155 7.19 20.99 2.13
N GLU A 156 8.16 20.84 3.03
CA GLU A 156 9.53 20.45 2.72
C GLU A 156 9.96 19.32 3.65
N PRO A 157 10.83 18.38 3.18
CA PRO A 157 11.37 17.32 4.01
C PRO A 157 12.10 17.86 5.25
N GLN A 158 12.02 17.14 6.35
CA GLN A 158 12.64 17.56 7.61
C GLN A 158 14.18 17.65 7.51
N ALA A 159 14.81 16.80 6.72
CA ALA A 159 16.25 16.81 6.48
C ALA A 159 16.71 18.12 5.82
N GLN A 160 15.98 18.60 4.80
CA GLN A 160 16.29 19.89 4.14
C GLN A 160 16.18 21.07 5.10
N LYS A 161 15.14 21.10 5.93
CA LYS A 161 14.97 22.15 6.95
C LYS A 161 16.07 22.17 8.02
N ALA A 162 16.71 21.02 8.25
CA ALA A 162 17.83 20.94 9.20
C ALA A 162 19.12 21.53 8.58
N GLU A 163 19.40 21.23 7.31
CA GLU A 163 20.55 21.74 6.59
C GLU A 163 20.52 23.28 6.45
N GLU A 164 19.36 23.86 6.11
CA GLU A 164 19.20 25.32 5.99
C GLU A 164 19.47 26.05 7.32
N LYS A 165 19.16 25.44 8.46
CA LYS A 165 19.39 26.05 9.78
C LYS A 165 20.85 25.97 10.25
N GLU A 166 21.66 25.08 9.68
CA GLU A 166 23.08 24.97 9.98
C GLU A 166 23.93 25.96 9.13
N GLU A 167 23.37 26.45 8.02
CA GLU A 167 24.01 27.42 7.13
C GLU A 167 23.73 28.91 7.51
N GLU A 168 22.77 29.18 8.38
CA GLU A 168 22.46 30.53 8.90
C GLU A 168 23.25 30.83 10.21
#